data_540bf508bdb3799245ebfce2198dc08c
#
_entry.id   540bf508bdb3799245ebfce2198dc08c
#
_cell.length_a   1.000
_cell.length_b   1.000
_cell.length_c   1.000
_cell.angle_alpha   90.00
_cell.angle_beta   90.00
_cell.angle_gamma   90.00
#
_symmetry.space_group_name_H-M   'P 1'
#
loop_
_entity.id
_entity.type
_entity.pdbx_description
1 polymer ?
#
loop_
_entity_poly.entity_id
_entity_poly.type
_entity_poly.pdbx_seq_one_letter_code
_entity_poly.pdbx_strand_id
1 'polypeptide(L)'
;MTSEQIIDRTKKWITDVVIGCNFCPFAANVVKQQTVFYKVEETTEMDACLDSFVHEMKRLDDNASIETSFLIFPNAFQKFDDYLDLVSLAENRLKRDGYEGVYQLASFHPLYLFENSDENDPANYTNRSIYPMLHLLREESIDKALENYKSPESIPFRNINFAKEKGLAYMKMLRDAL
;
A
#
# COMPACT_ATOMS: atom_id res chain seq x y z
N MET A 1 -1.82 -15.00 14.93
CA MET A 1 -1.48 -15.29 13.52
C MET A 1 0.03 -15.19 13.38
N THR A 2 0.66 -16.08 12.62
CA THR A 2 2.12 -15.98 12.39
C THR A 2 2.40 -14.90 11.33
N SER A 3 3.63 -14.38 11.32
CA SER A 3 4.05 -13.40 10.29
C SER A 3 3.90 -13.96 8.86
N GLU A 4 4.12 -15.26 8.66
CA GLU A 4 3.92 -15.94 7.38
C GLU A 4 2.45 -15.90 6.94
N GLN A 5 1.52 -16.21 7.84
CA GLN A 5 0.07 -16.13 7.57
C GLN A 5 -0.39 -14.71 7.23
N ILE A 6 0.19 -13.70 7.89
CA ILE A 6 -0.09 -12.28 7.61
C ILE A 6 0.39 -11.90 6.21
N ILE A 7 1.61 -12.32 5.85
CA ILE A 7 2.18 -12.09 4.52
C ILE A 7 1.35 -12.79 3.44
N ASP A 8 0.93 -14.04 3.65
CA ASP A 8 0.14 -14.77 2.66
C ASP A 8 -1.24 -14.15 2.42
N ARG A 9 -1.89 -13.66 3.48
CA ARG A 9 -3.13 -12.90 3.34
C ARG A 9 -2.91 -11.57 2.61
N THR A 10 -1.79 -10.89 2.88
CA THR A 10 -1.45 -9.65 2.16
C THR A 10 -1.20 -9.93 0.67
N LYS A 11 -0.47 -11.00 0.32
CA LYS A 11 -0.28 -11.43 -1.08
C LYS A 11 -1.60 -11.76 -1.75
N LYS A 12 -2.51 -12.43 -1.03
CA LYS A 12 -3.85 -12.73 -1.54
C LYS A 12 -4.63 -11.44 -1.83
N TRP A 13 -4.61 -10.47 -0.91
CA TRP A 13 -5.22 -9.15 -1.13
C TRP A 13 -4.63 -8.44 -2.36
N ILE A 14 -3.31 -8.43 -2.52
CA ILE A 14 -2.67 -7.83 -3.70
C ILE A 14 -3.16 -8.52 -4.98
N THR A 15 -3.22 -9.85 -4.98
CA THR A 15 -3.62 -10.63 -6.16
C THR A 15 -5.09 -10.43 -6.50
N ASP A 16 -5.98 -10.60 -5.52
CA ASP A 16 -7.42 -10.66 -5.76
C ASP A 16 -8.04 -9.25 -5.89
N VAL A 17 -7.51 -8.27 -5.17
CA VAL A 17 -8.05 -6.90 -5.16
C VAL A 17 -7.20 -5.98 -6.04
N VAL A 18 -5.93 -5.78 -5.72
CA VAL A 18 -5.11 -4.76 -6.41
C VAL A 18 -4.90 -5.13 -7.88
N ILE A 19 -4.52 -6.38 -8.16
CA ILE A 19 -4.30 -6.88 -9.52
C ILE A 19 -5.64 -7.24 -10.16
N GLY A 20 -6.51 -7.96 -9.45
CA GLY A 20 -7.80 -8.42 -9.96
C GLY A 20 -8.72 -7.29 -10.41
N CYS A 21 -8.70 -6.15 -9.72
CA CYS A 21 -9.42 -4.94 -10.11
C CYS A 21 -8.57 -3.99 -10.99
N ASN A 22 -7.33 -4.36 -11.29
CA ASN A 22 -6.39 -3.53 -12.05
C ASN A 22 -6.18 -2.12 -11.44
N PHE A 23 -6.12 -2.03 -10.11
CA PHE A 23 -5.95 -0.76 -9.41
C PHE A 23 -4.53 -0.19 -9.56
N CYS A 24 -3.52 -1.05 -9.73
CA CYS A 24 -2.14 -0.64 -9.91
C CYS A 24 -1.51 -1.37 -11.10
N PRO A 25 -1.14 -0.69 -12.19
CA PRO A 25 -0.51 -1.32 -13.35
C PRO A 25 0.89 -1.89 -13.06
N PHE A 26 1.54 -1.40 -12.01
CA PHE A 26 2.85 -1.85 -11.56
C PHE A 26 2.78 -3.22 -10.84
N ALA A 27 1.71 -3.49 -10.09
CA ALA A 27 1.62 -4.61 -9.15
C ALA A 27 1.80 -5.99 -9.81
N ALA A 28 1.17 -6.24 -10.95
CA ALA A 28 1.22 -7.56 -11.61
C ALA A 28 2.64 -7.98 -11.99
N ASN A 29 3.46 -7.02 -12.46
CA ASN A 29 4.82 -7.30 -12.90
C ASN A 29 5.74 -7.65 -11.71
N VAL A 30 5.73 -6.84 -10.65
CA VAL A 30 6.59 -7.05 -9.48
C VAL A 30 6.22 -8.32 -8.71
N VAL A 31 4.93 -8.66 -8.65
CA VAL A 31 4.47 -9.93 -8.06
C VAL A 31 4.93 -11.13 -8.89
N LYS A 32 4.81 -11.07 -10.22
CA LYS A 32 5.29 -12.13 -11.13
C LYS A 32 6.81 -12.33 -11.04
N GLN A 33 7.56 -11.25 -10.91
CA GLN A 33 9.02 -11.28 -10.80
C GLN A 33 9.51 -11.61 -9.38
N GLN A 34 8.61 -11.70 -8.40
CA GLN A 34 8.94 -11.94 -6.99
C GLN A 34 9.88 -10.89 -6.39
N THR A 35 9.74 -9.63 -6.81
CA THR A 35 10.56 -8.51 -6.38
C THR A 35 9.89 -7.65 -5.30
N VAL A 36 8.82 -8.16 -4.70
CA VAL A 36 8.12 -7.53 -3.57
C VAL A 36 8.65 -8.08 -2.26
N PHE A 37 9.10 -7.21 -1.38
CA PHE A 37 9.46 -7.58 -0.02
C PHE A 37 8.29 -7.31 0.95
N TYR A 38 8.15 -8.15 1.97
CA TYR A 38 7.11 -8.04 2.99
C TYR A 38 7.74 -8.09 4.38
N LYS A 39 7.59 -7.03 5.14
CA LYS A 39 8.00 -6.95 6.55
C LYS A 39 6.75 -6.85 7.43
N VAL A 40 6.60 -7.79 8.35
CA VAL A 40 5.63 -7.69 9.44
C VAL A 40 6.30 -7.01 10.62
N GLU A 41 5.69 -5.94 11.12
CA GLU A 41 6.11 -5.24 12.32
C GLU A 41 5.12 -5.52 13.44
N GLU A 42 5.57 -6.21 14.47
CA GLU A 42 4.71 -6.66 15.58
C GLU A 42 4.62 -5.66 16.72
N THR A 43 5.53 -4.69 16.77
CA THR A 43 5.49 -3.62 17.79
C THR A 43 4.29 -2.70 17.60
N THR A 44 3.84 -2.12 18.70
CA THR A 44 2.79 -1.09 18.70
C THR A 44 3.32 0.31 19.00
N GLU A 45 4.63 0.42 19.27
CA GLU A 45 5.27 1.69 19.60
C GLU A 45 5.57 2.49 18.33
N MET A 46 5.06 3.72 18.26
CA MET A 46 5.16 4.62 17.11
C MET A 46 6.60 4.79 16.63
N ASP A 47 7.53 5.10 17.55
CA ASP A 47 8.93 5.35 17.22
C ASP A 47 9.60 4.09 16.62
N ALA A 48 9.31 2.91 17.17
CA ALA A 48 9.85 1.65 16.65
C ALA A 48 9.24 1.29 15.28
N CYS A 49 7.96 1.59 15.05
CA CYS A 49 7.34 1.44 13.73
C CYS A 49 7.98 2.38 12.69
N LEU A 50 8.29 3.62 13.09
CA LEU A 50 8.96 4.58 12.22
C LEU A 50 10.42 4.17 11.95
N ASP A 51 11.14 3.60 12.93
CA ASP A 51 12.47 3.04 12.71
C ASP A 51 12.43 1.86 11.75
N SER A 52 11.41 1.00 11.85
CA SER A 52 11.20 -0.08 10.87
C SER A 52 10.98 0.46 9.45
N PHE A 53 10.24 1.56 9.30
CA PHE A 53 10.09 2.23 8.00
C PHE A 53 11.43 2.73 7.44
N VAL A 54 12.29 3.31 8.28
CA VAL A 54 13.65 3.73 7.89
C VAL A 54 14.50 2.54 7.46
N HIS A 55 14.39 1.41 8.15
CA HIS A 55 15.08 0.18 7.77
C HIS A 55 14.61 -0.34 6.40
N GLU A 56 13.33 -0.18 6.06
CA GLU A 56 12.85 -0.60 4.74
C GLU A 56 13.36 0.32 3.61
N MET A 57 13.49 1.63 3.83
CA MET A 57 14.16 2.52 2.85
C MET A 57 15.61 2.07 2.60
N LYS A 58 16.38 1.82 3.67
CA LYS A 58 17.75 1.31 3.56
C LYS A 58 17.81 -0.07 2.90
N ARG A 59 16.84 -0.96 3.18
CA ARG A 59 16.75 -2.25 2.52
C ARG A 59 16.62 -2.12 1.01
N LEU A 60 15.81 -1.17 0.56
CA LEU A 60 15.69 -0.89 -0.86
C LEU A 60 17.00 -0.34 -1.44
N ASP A 61 17.70 0.56 -0.74
CA ASP A 61 19.02 1.05 -1.18
C ASP A 61 20.02 -0.07 -1.37
N ASP A 62 20.10 -0.97 -0.37
CA ASP A 62 21.09 -2.04 -0.32
C ASP A 62 20.76 -3.21 -1.27
N ASN A 63 19.52 -3.32 -1.76
CA ASN A 63 19.04 -4.45 -2.55
C ASN A 63 18.31 -4.03 -3.83
N ALA A 64 19.05 -3.90 -4.92
CA ALA A 64 18.48 -3.59 -6.23
C ALA A 64 17.53 -4.68 -6.78
N SER A 65 17.54 -5.89 -6.20
CA SER A 65 16.59 -6.96 -6.59
C SER A 65 15.21 -6.82 -5.96
N ILE A 66 15.04 -5.90 -5.00
CA ILE A 66 13.75 -5.59 -4.39
C ILE A 66 13.22 -4.31 -5.04
N GLU A 67 12.10 -4.42 -5.76
CA GLU A 67 11.46 -3.27 -6.42
C GLU A 67 10.57 -2.47 -5.47
N THR A 68 9.96 -3.14 -4.49
CA THR A 68 9.02 -2.50 -3.58
C THR A 68 8.92 -3.26 -2.27
N SER A 69 8.57 -2.56 -1.17
CA SER A 69 8.43 -3.16 0.16
C SER A 69 7.11 -2.77 0.81
N PHE A 70 6.41 -3.77 1.36
CA PHE A 70 5.27 -3.59 2.25
C PHE A 70 5.70 -3.74 3.70
N LEU A 71 5.46 -2.71 4.51
CA LEU A 71 5.59 -2.74 5.96
C LEU A 71 4.18 -2.86 6.56
N ILE A 72 3.91 -4.00 7.23
CA ILE A 72 2.58 -4.44 7.66
C ILE A 72 2.50 -4.37 9.17
N PHE A 73 1.44 -3.75 9.72
CA PHE A 73 1.22 -3.54 11.14
C PHE A 73 -0.02 -4.30 11.65
N PRO A 74 0.07 -5.60 11.95
CA PRO A 74 -1.10 -6.38 12.35
C PRO A 74 -1.65 -6.01 13.74
N ASN A 75 -0.81 -5.45 14.61
CA ASN A 75 -1.14 -5.17 16.00
C ASN A 75 -1.29 -3.68 16.32
N ALA A 76 -0.83 -2.79 15.44
CA ALA A 76 -0.82 -1.34 15.63
C ALA A 76 -1.78 -0.63 14.67
N PHE A 77 -2.09 0.63 14.99
CA PHE A 77 -2.82 1.56 14.10
C PHE A 77 -4.20 1.06 13.68
N GLN A 78 -4.94 0.44 14.60
CA GLN A 78 -6.30 -0.04 14.32
C GLN A 78 -7.30 1.10 14.05
N LYS A 79 -7.04 2.30 14.60
CA LYS A 79 -7.77 3.52 14.27
C LYS A 79 -7.12 4.21 13.09
N PHE A 80 -7.94 4.71 12.19
CA PHE A 80 -7.44 5.39 10.99
C PHE A 80 -6.70 6.69 11.29
N ASP A 81 -7.14 7.45 12.30
CA ASP A 81 -6.47 8.70 12.71
C ASP A 81 -5.04 8.43 13.24
N ASP A 82 -4.87 7.42 14.12
CA ASP A 82 -3.54 7.02 14.61
C ASP A 82 -2.61 6.57 13.45
N TYR A 83 -3.21 5.95 12.43
CA TYR A 83 -2.49 5.55 11.21
C TYR A 83 -2.09 6.75 10.35
N LEU A 84 -2.93 7.79 10.26
CA LEU A 84 -2.60 9.02 9.53
C LEU A 84 -1.43 9.77 10.17
N ASP A 85 -1.32 9.73 11.49
CA ASP A 85 -0.15 10.26 12.21
C ASP A 85 1.14 9.52 11.79
N LEU A 86 1.10 8.18 11.72
CA LEU A 86 2.24 7.39 11.22
C LEU A 86 2.58 7.77 9.77
N VAL A 87 1.59 7.88 8.88
CA VAL A 87 1.81 8.25 7.47
C VAL A 87 2.51 9.62 7.39
N SER A 88 2.01 10.61 8.12
CA SER A 88 2.60 11.95 8.18
C SER A 88 4.05 11.93 8.66
N LEU A 89 4.34 11.18 9.73
CA LEU A 89 5.71 11.02 10.25
C LEU A 89 6.63 10.31 9.25
N ALA A 90 6.13 9.26 8.57
CA ALA A 90 6.89 8.53 7.57
C ALA A 90 7.21 9.40 6.34
N GLU A 91 6.25 10.19 5.84
CA GLU A 91 6.48 11.15 4.74
C GLU A 91 7.51 12.22 5.11
N ASN A 92 7.40 12.79 6.32
CA ASN A 92 8.37 13.75 6.82
C ASN A 92 9.77 13.12 6.96
N ARG A 93 9.83 11.87 7.40
CA ARG A 93 11.08 11.14 7.52
C ARG A 93 11.72 10.86 6.17
N LEU A 94 10.93 10.45 5.18
CA LEU A 94 11.37 10.22 3.80
C LEU A 94 12.00 11.49 3.21
N LYS A 95 11.34 12.63 3.37
CA LYS A 95 11.86 13.93 2.90
C LYS A 95 13.14 14.34 3.64
N ARG A 96 13.15 14.26 4.97
CA ARG A 96 14.29 14.64 5.80
C ARG A 96 15.53 13.82 5.50
N ASP A 97 15.37 12.53 5.22
CA ASP A 97 16.48 11.61 4.96
C ASP A 97 16.92 11.65 3.47
N GLY A 98 16.33 12.55 2.64
CA GLY A 98 16.76 12.81 1.26
C GLY A 98 16.19 11.85 0.21
N TYR A 99 15.10 11.15 0.52
CA TYR A 99 14.48 10.17 -0.37
C TYR A 99 13.32 10.72 -1.22
N GLU A 100 13.05 12.03 -1.13
CA GLU A 100 12.08 12.69 -2.01
C GLU A 100 12.53 12.54 -3.47
N GLY A 101 11.65 12.06 -4.34
CA GLY A 101 11.98 11.75 -5.74
C GLY A 101 12.73 10.42 -5.95
N VAL A 102 13.01 9.68 -4.86
CA VAL A 102 13.63 8.33 -4.92
C VAL A 102 12.59 7.26 -4.59
N TYR A 103 11.87 7.46 -3.50
CA TYR A 103 10.80 6.57 -3.07
C TYR A 103 9.48 7.31 -2.93
N GLN A 104 8.41 6.67 -3.40
CA GLN A 104 7.03 7.06 -3.13
C GLN A 104 6.45 6.22 -2.01
N LEU A 105 5.72 6.85 -1.08
CA LEU A 105 4.94 6.18 -0.06
C LEU A 105 3.49 6.07 -0.48
N ALA A 106 2.95 4.85 -0.49
CA ALA A 106 1.52 4.61 -0.61
C ALA A 106 0.97 4.05 0.71
N SER A 107 -0.25 4.44 1.05
CA SER A 107 -0.90 4.12 2.32
C SER A 107 -2.13 3.26 2.11
N PHE A 108 -2.25 2.18 2.94
CA PHE A 108 -3.38 1.24 2.92
C PHE A 108 -3.84 0.94 4.34
N HIS A 109 -5.15 0.98 4.57
CA HIS A 109 -5.71 0.74 5.89
C HIS A 109 -7.08 0.06 5.81
N PRO A 110 -7.46 -0.85 6.74
CA PRO A 110 -8.78 -1.49 6.73
C PRO A 110 -9.96 -0.51 6.76
N LEU A 111 -9.78 0.64 7.41
CA LEU A 111 -10.77 1.72 7.51
C LEU A 111 -10.41 2.94 6.66
N TYR A 112 -9.67 2.74 5.56
CA TYR A 112 -9.26 3.87 4.72
C TYR A 112 -10.46 4.72 4.30
N LEU A 113 -10.31 6.02 4.40
CA LEU A 113 -11.32 7.01 4.10
C LEU A 113 -10.67 8.16 3.32
N PHE A 114 -11.10 8.41 2.10
CA PHE A 114 -10.66 9.59 1.36
C PHE A 114 -11.24 10.85 2.00
N GLU A 115 -10.50 11.93 1.91
CA GLU A 115 -10.95 13.23 2.37
C GLU A 115 -12.29 13.59 1.73
N ASN A 116 -13.23 14.07 2.55
CA ASN A 116 -14.60 14.43 2.14
C ASN A 116 -15.44 13.28 1.54
N SER A 117 -15.05 12.01 1.71
CA SER A 117 -15.88 10.88 1.30
C SER A 117 -16.73 10.33 2.46
N ASP A 118 -17.85 9.66 2.13
CA ASP A 118 -18.65 8.90 3.08
C ASP A 118 -17.98 7.56 3.39
N GLU A 119 -18.16 7.05 4.64
CA GLU A 119 -17.61 5.75 5.04
C GLU A 119 -18.06 4.60 4.12
N ASN A 120 -19.26 4.70 3.56
CA ASN A 120 -19.83 3.72 2.65
C ASN A 120 -19.51 3.99 1.18
N ASP A 121 -18.69 4.99 0.86
CA ASP A 121 -18.28 5.22 -0.53
C ASP A 121 -17.42 4.04 -1.00
N PRO A 122 -17.84 3.31 -2.06
CA PRO A 122 -17.06 2.20 -2.62
C PRO A 122 -15.63 2.59 -3.03
N ALA A 123 -15.40 3.86 -3.36
CA ALA A 123 -14.09 4.38 -3.72
C ALA A 123 -13.03 4.14 -2.63
N ASN A 124 -13.40 4.17 -1.36
CA ASN A 124 -12.48 3.92 -0.25
C ASN A 124 -11.80 2.55 -0.35
N TYR A 125 -12.46 1.57 -0.97
CA TYR A 125 -11.94 0.21 -1.13
C TYR A 125 -10.78 0.10 -2.10
N THR A 126 -10.49 1.12 -2.88
CA THR A 126 -9.25 1.16 -3.68
C THR A 126 -7.99 1.16 -2.81
N ASN A 127 -8.11 1.66 -1.55
CA ASN A 127 -7.05 1.71 -0.56
C ASN A 127 -7.37 0.94 0.73
N ARG A 128 -8.55 0.31 0.84
CA ARG A 128 -8.89 -0.56 1.98
C ARG A 128 -8.20 -1.90 1.85
N SER A 129 -7.27 -2.15 2.76
CA SER A 129 -6.51 -3.39 2.91
C SER A 129 -7.04 -4.23 4.07
N ILE A 130 -6.36 -5.35 4.34
CA ILE A 130 -6.69 -6.24 5.48
C ILE A 130 -5.93 -5.88 6.76
N TYR A 131 -4.81 -5.16 6.63
CA TYR A 131 -4.01 -4.64 7.73
C TYR A 131 -3.62 -3.19 7.42
N PRO A 132 -3.33 -2.35 8.43
CA PRO A 132 -2.61 -1.10 8.21
C PRO A 132 -1.25 -1.39 7.58
N MET A 133 -0.90 -0.71 6.49
CA MET A 133 0.35 -0.96 5.77
C MET A 133 0.91 0.32 5.17
N LEU A 134 2.23 0.47 5.23
CA LEU A 134 2.99 1.41 4.44
C LEU A 134 3.64 0.67 3.27
N HIS A 135 3.53 1.22 2.07
CA HIS A 135 4.07 0.63 0.86
C HIS A 135 5.09 1.57 0.23
N LEU A 136 6.35 1.19 0.22
CA LEU A 136 7.44 1.90 -0.42
C LEU A 136 7.63 1.43 -1.85
N LEU A 137 7.63 2.36 -2.80
CA LEU A 137 7.83 2.10 -4.21
C LEU A 137 9.02 2.93 -4.71
N ARG A 138 9.84 2.36 -5.60
CA ARG A 138 10.86 3.13 -6.32
C ARG A 138 10.20 4.02 -7.36
N GLU A 139 10.41 5.33 -7.33
CA GLU A 139 9.84 6.24 -8.33
C GLU A 139 10.32 5.88 -9.75
N GLU A 140 11.59 5.58 -9.94
CA GLU A 140 12.14 5.14 -11.24
C GLU A 140 11.39 3.91 -11.80
N SER A 141 11.00 2.96 -10.94
CA SER A 141 10.28 1.75 -11.38
C SER A 141 8.83 2.05 -11.75
N ILE A 142 8.20 2.99 -11.04
CA ILE A 142 6.86 3.49 -11.39
C ILE A 142 6.91 4.21 -12.73
N ASP A 143 7.85 5.12 -12.92
CA ASP A 143 8.02 5.88 -14.16
C ASP A 143 8.19 4.95 -15.36
N LYS A 144 9.08 3.95 -15.24
CA LYS A 144 9.27 2.93 -16.28
C LYS A 144 7.98 2.14 -16.58
N ALA A 145 7.22 1.78 -15.55
CA ALA A 145 5.96 1.07 -15.73
C ALA A 145 4.89 1.91 -16.42
N LEU A 146 4.97 3.24 -16.26
CA LEU A 146 4.01 4.19 -16.81
C LEU A 146 4.43 4.80 -18.16
N GLU A 147 5.68 4.61 -18.61
CA GLU A 147 6.19 5.15 -19.89
C GLU A 147 5.28 4.87 -21.09
N ASN A 148 4.66 3.70 -21.13
CA ASN A 148 3.76 3.28 -22.21
C ASN A 148 2.27 3.42 -21.85
N TYR A 149 1.96 4.03 -20.70
CA TYR A 149 0.59 4.24 -20.27
C TYR A 149 0.07 5.56 -20.85
N LYS A 150 -1.05 5.52 -21.63
CA LYS A 150 -1.52 6.71 -22.36
C LYS A 150 -1.93 7.89 -21.49
N SER A 151 -2.35 7.64 -20.24
CA SER A 151 -2.86 8.67 -19.31
C SER A 151 -2.70 8.19 -17.87
N PRO A 152 -1.45 8.16 -17.33
CA PRO A 152 -1.20 7.68 -15.98
C PRO A 152 -1.96 8.47 -14.90
N GLU A 153 -2.16 9.76 -15.12
CA GLU A 153 -2.94 10.64 -14.25
C GLU A 153 -4.43 10.24 -14.12
N SER A 154 -4.93 9.45 -15.05
CA SER A 154 -6.32 8.96 -15.03
C SER A 154 -6.51 7.70 -14.16
N ILE A 155 -5.43 7.05 -13.71
CA ILE A 155 -5.49 5.80 -12.96
C ILE A 155 -6.32 5.94 -11.68
N PRO A 156 -6.12 6.95 -10.81
CA PRO A 156 -6.93 7.11 -9.61
C PRO A 156 -8.41 7.30 -9.92
N PHE A 157 -8.72 8.11 -10.92
CA PHE A 157 -10.10 8.36 -11.35
C PHE A 157 -10.78 7.09 -11.90
N ARG A 158 -10.08 6.33 -12.73
CA ARG A 158 -10.53 5.03 -13.24
C ARG A 158 -10.83 4.06 -12.10
N ASN A 159 -9.95 3.99 -11.10
CA ASN A 159 -10.10 3.11 -9.95
C ASN A 159 -11.34 3.47 -9.12
N ILE A 160 -11.56 4.77 -8.86
CA ILE A 160 -12.74 5.28 -8.17
C ILE A 160 -14.01 4.92 -8.94
N ASN A 161 -14.04 5.15 -10.26
CA ASN A 161 -15.20 4.82 -11.10
C ASN A 161 -15.49 3.32 -11.09
N PHE A 162 -14.46 2.47 -11.24
CA PHE A 162 -14.62 1.02 -11.15
C PHE A 162 -15.25 0.61 -9.81
N ALA A 163 -14.72 1.12 -8.69
CA ALA A 163 -15.25 0.78 -7.38
C ALA A 163 -16.72 1.23 -7.22
N LYS A 164 -17.06 2.42 -7.71
CA LYS A 164 -18.44 2.94 -7.68
C LYS A 164 -19.39 2.16 -8.58
N GLU A 165 -18.97 1.76 -9.77
CA GLU A 165 -19.75 0.92 -10.69
C GLU A 165 -20.01 -0.48 -10.11
N LYS A 166 -19.02 -1.08 -9.45
CA LYS A 166 -19.17 -2.38 -8.78
C LYS A 166 -20.04 -2.29 -7.52
N GLY A 167 -20.01 -1.17 -6.85
CA GLY A 167 -20.79 -0.89 -5.64
C GLY A 167 -20.20 -1.46 -4.36
N LEU A 168 -20.68 -0.93 -3.23
CA LEU A 168 -20.17 -1.22 -1.89
C LEU A 168 -20.19 -2.72 -1.54
N ALA A 169 -21.28 -3.42 -1.86
CA ALA A 169 -21.44 -4.84 -1.51
C ALA A 169 -20.38 -5.70 -2.20
N TYR A 170 -20.08 -5.44 -3.46
CA TYR A 170 -19.05 -6.16 -4.21
C TYR A 170 -17.65 -5.87 -3.66
N MET A 171 -17.31 -4.60 -3.46
CA MET A 171 -15.99 -4.22 -2.94
C MET A 171 -15.73 -4.77 -1.55
N LYS A 172 -16.76 -4.74 -0.68
CA LYS A 172 -16.71 -5.33 0.65
C LYS A 172 -16.52 -6.84 0.60
N MET A 173 -17.28 -7.53 -0.23
CA MET A 173 -17.15 -8.99 -0.42
C MET A 173 -15.74 -9.38 -0.85
N LEU A 174 -15.15 -8.67 -1.83
CA LEU A 174 -13.78 -8.94 -2.30
C LEU A 174 -12.76 -8.81 -1.17
N ARG A 175 -12.83 -7.76 -0.36
CA ARG A 175 -11.91 -7.53 0.75
C ARG A 175 -12.11 -8.54 1.89
N ASP A 176 -13.38 -8.86 2.24
CA ASP A 176 -13.72 -9.70 3.39
C ASP A 176 -13.52 -11.21 3.11
N ALA A 177 -13.36 -11.62 1.85
CA ALA A 177 -13.06 -13.00 1.44
C ALA A 177 -11.58 -13.42 1.63
N LEU A 178 -10.76 -12.57 2.26
CA LEU A 178 -9.30 -12.72 2.33
C LEU A 178 -8.81 -13.32 3.65
#